data_a20bfb475bfd5a5ad7d5832db9319d5c
#
_entry.id   a20bfb475bfd5a5ad7d5832db9319d5c
#
_cell.length_a   1.000
_cell.length_b   1.000
_cell.length_c   1.000
_cell.angle_alpha   90.00
_cell.angle_beta   90.00
_cell.angle_gamma   90.00
#
_symmetry.space_group_name_H-M   'P 1'
#
loop_
_entity.id
_entity.type
_entity.pdbx_description
1 polymer ?
#
loop_
_entity_poly.entity_id
_entity_poly.type
_entity_poly.pdbx_seq_one_letter_code
_entity_poly.pdbx_strand_id
1 'polypeptide(L)'
;PTLPQVRLTIPRVQKKSNLPAPALKQLSLLLLHEINSNHVHIYTDGSTTVSISGGAVVIPARGITLRIKLSHVTTSTAAELAALRGALEYIASQRPSKWAVFSDSKPALQCMKSVLRRGCHEQLTYEIVKLHHHVKEAGHEVNFQWLPGHCGISGNDSADNAARSSHQEERSFPIPLSRTDAARQLRHLARRLCLLEWNTPNIRHTRLHQINPQLELRPPSGLRRREASLLCRLWLGVAFTKAYTTLIGVTDSATCQVCGTEEDIDHLLCHCTRYTSERRKLSDALRRLDDRPLYVQMLLEHRPRLSSALKGVKALLCFLRTTGLCERL
;
A
#
# COMPACT_ATOMS: atom_id res chain seq x y z
N PRO A 1 27.83 16.98 -16.26
CA PRO A 1 26.48 17.44 -16.55
C PRO A 1 26.01 18.41 -15.45
N THR A 2 25.55 19.60 -15.88
CA THR A 2 24.97 20.59 -14.97
C THR A 2 23.60 20.07 -14.51
N LEU A 3 23.36 20.05 -13.17
CA LEU A 3 22.09 19.65 -12.60
C LEU A 3 20.96 20.60 -13.01
N PRO A 4 19.72 20.12 -13.14
CA PRO A 4 18.56 20.96 -13.43
C PRO A 4 18.35 22.07 -12.40
N GLN A 5 17.94 23.24 -12.84
CA GLN A 5 17.48 24.30 -11.93
C GLN A 5 16.08 23.95 -11.40
N VAL A 6 16.02 23.52 -10.15
CA VAL A 6 14.77 23.09 -9.50
C VAL A 6 14.45 23.99 -8.31
N ARG A 7 13.30 24.65 -8.36
CA ARG A 7 12.76 25.49 -7.29
C ARG A 7 11.62 24.74 -6.57
N LEU A 8 11.80 24.48 -5.27
CA LEU A 8 10.87 23.71 -4.43
C LEU A 8 9.98 24.60 -3.56
N THR A 9 10.13 25.89 -3.64
CA THR A 9 9.40 26.85 -2.80
C THR A 9 8.75 27.92 -3.65
N ILE A 10 7.67 28.47 -3.14
CA ILE A 10 7.04 29.71 -3.63
C ILE A 10 7.45 30.81 -2.67
N PRO A 11 7.84 31.99 -3.16
CA PRO A 11 8.11 33.12 -2.30
C PRO A 11 6.98 33.34 -1.30
N ARG A 12 7.30 33.62 -0.03
CA ARG A 12 6.36 33.85 1.08
C ARG A 12 5.56 32.62 1.52
N VAL A 13 5.77 31.42 0.97
CA VAL A 13 5.13 30.16 1.40
C VAL A 13 6.13 29.28 2.14
N GLN A 14 6.07 29.26 3.48
CA GLN A 14 6.93 28.37 4.29
C GLN A 14 6.38 26.94 4.32
N LYS A 15 5.08 26.77 4.60
CA LYS A 15 4.39 25.46 4.57
C LYS A 15 3.01 25.63 3.91
N LYS A 16 2.63 24.66 3.05
CA LYS A 16 1.31 24.61 2.39
C LYS A 16 0.15 24.65 3.41
N SER A 17 0.30 23.97 4.55
CA SER A 17 -0.73 23.89 5.60
C SER A 17 -1.01 25.21 6.32
N ASN A 18 -0.15 26.20 6.18
CA ASN A 18 -0.28 27.48 6.91
C ASN A 18 -1.11 28.53 6.17
N LEU A 19 -1.49 28.25 4.92
CA LEU A 19 -2.23 29.18 4.08
C LEU A 19 -3.50 28.54 3.51
N PRO A 20 -4.61 29.29 3.44
CA PRO A 20 -5.82 28.80 2.77
C PRO A 20 -5.62 28.70 1.25
N ALA A 21 -6.38 27.80 0.58
CA ALA A 21 -6.27 27.55 -0.84
C ALA A 21 -6.34 28.81 -1.74
N PRO A 22 -7.21 29.81 -1.47
CA PRO A 22 -7.22 31.05 -2.25
C PRO A 22 -5.92 31.85 -2.18
N ALA A 23 -5.28 31.91 -1.00
CA ALA A 23 -4.02 32.60 -0.83
C ALA A 23 -2.86 31.87 -1.54
N LEU A 24 -2.85 30.52 -1.47
CA LEU A 24 -1.91 29.71 -2.23
C LEU A 24 -2.08 29.91 -3.74
N LYS A 25 -3.31 29.99 -4.21
CA LYS A 25 -3.64 30.27 -5.62
C LYS A 25 -3.04 31.59 -6.06
N GLN A 26 -3.31 32.67 -5.31
CA GLN A 26 -2.82 34.01 -5.65
C GLN A 26 -1.28 34.07 -5.69
N LEU A 27 -0.61 33.52 -4.67
CA LEU A 27 0.86 33.48 -4.64
C LEU A 27 1.44 32.64 -5.78
N SER A 28 0.77 31.56 -6.16
CA SER A 28 1.18 30.74 -7.31
C SER A 28 0.98 31.49 -8.63
N LEU A 29 -0.12 32.21 -8.82
CA LEU A 29 -0.37 33.02 -10.01
C LEU A 29 0.65 34.17 -10.15
N LEU A 30 1.01 34.83 -9.04
CA LEU A 30 2.08 35.83 -9.03
C LEU A 30 3.42 35.20 -9.48
N LEU A 31 3.76 34.02 -8.94
CA LEU A 31 4.96 33.31 -9.37
C LEU A 31 4.96 32.99 -10.87
N LEU A 32 3.83 32.53 -11.41
CA LEU A 32 3.67 32.25 -12.83
C LEU A 32 3.88 33.49 -13.69
N HIS A 33 3.36 34.63 -13.24
CA HIS A 33 3.44 35.90 -13.97
C HIS A 33 4.82 36.57 -13.86
N GLU A 34 5.38 36.65 -12.65
CA GLU A 34 6.62 37.45 -12.40
C GLU A 34 7.91 36.69 -12.80
N ILE A 35 7.99 35.38 -12.50
CA ILE A 35 9.23 34.63 -12.66
C ILE A 35 9.32 33.94 -14.03
N ASN A 36 8.20 33.57 -14.60
CA ASN A 36 8.15 32.75 -15.81
C ASN A 36 7.35 33.40 -16.97
N SER A 37 7.13 34.72 -16.94
CA SER A 37 6.34 35.43 -17.97
C SER A 37 6.83 35.23 -19.41
N ASN A 38 8.15 35.08 -19.58
CA ASN A 38 8.78 34.89 -20.91
C ASN A 38 9.01 33.40 -21.24
N HIS A 39 8.44 32.46 -20.48
CA HIS A 39 8.63 31.02 -20.68
C HIS A 39 7.34 30.39 -21.17
N VAL A 40 7.45 29.38 -22.01
CA VAL A 40 6.31 28.50 -22.32
C VAL A 40 6.05 27.60 -21.12
N HIS A 41 4.83 27.66 -20.60
CA HIS A 41 4.44 26.89 -19.41
C HIS A 41 4.05 25.47 -19.78
N ILE A 42 4.61 24.50 -19.07
CA ILE A 42 4.29 23.08 -19.13
C ILE A 42 3.86 22.63 -17.73
N TYR A 43 2.73 21.95 -17.64
CA TYR A 43 2.24 21.36 -16.40
C TYR A 43 2.31 19.85 -16.49
N THR A 44 2.82 19.21 -15.45
CA THR A 44 2.96 17.75 -15.38
C THR A 44 2.29 17.21 -14.14
N ASP A 45 1.69 16.03 -14.27
CA ASP A 45 1.10 15.29 -13.16
C ASP A 45 1.24 13.79 -13.37
N GLY A 46 1.28 13.03 -12.26
CA GLY A 46 1.37 11.58 -12.24
C GLY A 46 0.20 10.94 -11.50
N SER A 47 -0.44 9.95 -12.12
CA SER A 47 -1.56 9.21 -11.53
C SER A 47 -1.24 7.73 -11.37
N THR A 48 -1.56 7.16 -10.20
CA THR A 48 -1.35 5.74 -9.90
C THR A 48 -2.53 5.15 -9.16
N THR A 49 -2.99 4.01 -9.65
CA THR A 49 -3.99 3.14 -9.01
C THR A 49 -3.35 1.81 -8.60
N VAL A 50 -4.16 0.89 -8.07
CA VAL A 50 -3.69 -0.46 -7.73
C VAL A 50 -3.27 -1.30 -8.94
N SER A 51 -3.73 -0.95 -10.15
CA SER A 51 -3.55 -1.74 -11.37
C SER A 51 -2.84 -1.00 -12.51
N ILE A 52 -2.86 0.34 -12.53
CA ILE A 52 -2.36 1.14 -13.63
C ILE A 52 -1.65 2.38 -13.08
N SER A 53 -0.61 2.80 -13.77
CA SER A 53 0.07 4.08 -13.54
C SER A 53 0.19 4.84 -14.85
N GLY A 54 0.13 6.17 -14.76
CA GLY A 54 0.28 7.05 -15.90
C GLY A 54 0.70 8.45 -15.50
N GLY A 55 0.91 9.29 -16.48
CA GLY A 55 1.22 10.70 -16.31
C GLY A 55 0.68 11.54 -17.45
N ALA A 56 0.78 12.84 -17.31
CA ALA A 56 0.38 13.77 -18.36
C ALA A 56 1.28 14.99 -18.42
N VAL A 57 1.32 15.58 -19.61
CA VAL A 57 2.00 16.84 -19.91
C VAL A 57 0.99 17.75 -20.59
N VAL A 58 0.75 18.92 -20.05
CA VAL A 58 -0.19 19.91 -20.59
C VAL A 58 0.54 21.22 -20.90
N ILE A 59 0.35 21.72 -22.10
CA ILE A 59 0.97 22.96 -22.59
C ILE A 59 -0.16 23.88 -23.05
N PRO A 60 -0.76 24.69 -22.17
CA PRO A 60 -1.97 25.46 -22.48
C PRO A 60 -1.77 26.44 -23.66
N ALA A 61 -0.62 27.11 -23.70
CA ALA A 61 -0.33 28.07 -24.77
C ALA A 61 -0.27 27.45 -26.18
N ARG A 62 -0.19 26.13 -26.28
CA ARG A 62 -0.14 25.40 -27.56
C ARG A 62 -1.34 24.47 -27.76
N GLY A 63 -2.26 24.41 -26.80
CA GLY A 63 -3.40 23.49 -26.82
C GLY A 63 -3.02 22.01 -26.80
N ILE A 64 -1.84 21.68 -26.26
CA ILE A 64 -1.29 20.31 -26.27
C ILE A 64 -1.52 19.63 -24.94
N THR A 65 -2.03 18.39 -25.00
CA THR A 65 -2.15 17.48 -23.87
C THR A 65 -1.59 16.11 -24.28
N LEU A 66 -0.48 15.70 -23.66
CA LEU A 66 0.10 14.37 -23.83
C LEU A 66 -0.30 13.50 -22.65
N ARG A 67 -0.88 12.34 -22.93
CA ARG A 67 -1.23 11.33 -21.94
C ARG A 67 -0.28 10.15 -22.06
N ILE A 68 0.27 9.73 -20.95
CA ILE A 68 1.35 8.74 -20.88
C ILE A 68 0.91 7.61 -19.98
N LYS A 69 0.47 6.47 -20.55
CA LYS A 69 0.26 5.24 -19.77
C LYS A 69 1.60 4.58 -19.53
N LEU A 70 1.89 4.13 -18.31
CA LEU A 70 3.16 3.51 -18.00
C LEU A 70 3.11 2.00 -18.22
N SER A 71 4.27 1.41 -18.55
CA SER A 71 4.41 -0.03 -18.85
C SER A 71 4.10 -0.95 -17.68
N HIS A 72 4.12 -0.44 -16.47
CA HIS A 72 3.80 -1.18 -15.24
C HIS A 72 3.33 -0.26 -14.12
N VAL A 73 2.69 -0.84 -13.11
CA VAL A 73 2.29 -0.12 -11.90
C VAL A 73 3.51 0.29 -11.11
N THR A 74 3.61 1.57 -10.79
CA THR A 74 4.73 2.15 -10.06
C THR A 74 4.27 3.04 -8.89
N THR A 75 5.20 3.71 -8.22
CA THR A 75 4.89 4.68 -7.18
C THR A 75 4.38 5.99 -7.79
N SER A 76 3.62 6.79 -7.02
CA SER A 76 3.20 8.12 -7.46
C SER A 76 4.41 8.99 -7.84
N THR A 77 5.49 8.94 -7.06
CA THR A 77 6.73 9.66 -7.40
C THR A 77 7.33 9.26 -8.75
N ALA A 78 7.30 7.96 -9.09
CA ALA A 78 7.81 7.51 -10.38
C ALA A 78 6.86 7.89 -11.54
N ALA A 79 5.55 7.91 -11.32
CA ALA A 79 4.59 8.40 -12.31
C ALA A 79 4.79 9.90 -12.60
N GLU A 80 5.05 10.70 -11.57
CA GLU A 80 5.41 12.11 -11.70
C GLU A 80 6.75 12.31 -12.44
N LEU A 81 7.77 11.53 -12.11
CA LEU A 81 9.04 11.54 -12.81
C LEU A 81 8.87 11.17 -14.30
N ALA A 82 8.01 10.21 -14.60
CA ALA A 82 7.71 9.84 -15.98
C ALA A 82 7.02 10.98 -16.76
N ALA A 83 6.13 11.73 -16.11
CA ALA A 83 5.53 12.93 -16.70
C ALA A 83 6.57 14.02 -16.94
N LEU A 84 7.50 14.26 -16.01
CA LEU A 84 8.62 15.19 -16.19
C LEU A 84 9.55 14.76 -17.35
N ARG A 85 9.81 13.45 -17.50
CA ARG A 85 10.56 12.91 -18.65
C ARG A 85 9.81 13.18 -19.95
N GLY A 86 8.50 12.94 -20.00
CA GLY A 86 7.66 13.23 -21.17
C GLY A 86 7.68 14.71 -21.55
N ALA A 87 7.69 15.62 -20.58
CA ALA A 87 7.85 17.05 -20.83
C ALA A 87 9.19 17.38 -21.50
N LEU A 88 10.29 16.80 -21.04
CA LEU A 88 11.61 16.99 -21.63
C LEU A 88 11.74 16.37 -23.03
N GLU A 89 11.14 15.21 -23.27
CA GLU A 89 11.07 14.58 -24.59
C GLU A 89 10.32 15.47 -25.60
N TYR A 90 9.22 16.07 -25.16
CA TYR A 90 8.51 17.05 -25.97
C TYR A 90 9.39 18.27 -26.26
N ILE A 91 10.05 18.86 -25.24
CA ILE A 91 10.94 20.00 -25.40
C ILE A 91 12.08 19.70 -26.40
N ALA A 92 12.67 18.50 -26.30
CA ALA A 92 13.76 18.07 -27.19
C ALA A 92 13.35 18.03 -28.68
N SER A 93 12.07 17.87 -28.98
CA SER A 93 11.51 17.87 -30.34
C SER A 93 11.22 19.29 -30.89
N GLN A 94 11.38 20.32 -30.07
CA GLN A 94 11.03 21.69 -30.44
C GLN A 94 12.24 22.52 -30.88
N ARG A 95 12.00 23.71 -31.43
CA ARG A 95 13.03 24.70 -31.63
C ARG A 95 13.48 25.29 -30.30
N PRO A 96 14.75 25.72 -30.17
CA PRO A 96 15.30 26.34 -28.96
C PRO A 96 14.36 27.42 -28.39
N SER A 97 14.03 27.32 -27.13
CA SER A 97 13.07 28.21 -26.45
C SER A 97 13.22 28.14 -24.92
N LYS A 98 12.54 29.04 -24.22
CA LYS A 98 12.50 29.08 -22.76
C LYS A 98 11.23 28.37 -22.24
N TRP A 99 11.43 27.45 -21.31
CA TRP A 99 10.38 26.60 -20.78
C TRP A 99 10.34 26.65 -19.24
N ALA A 100 9.15 26.71 -18.70
CA ALA A 100 8.90 26.54 -17.27
C ALA A 100 8.04 25.29 -17.05
N VAL A 101 8.61 24.28 -16.44
CA VAL A 101 7.93 23.00 -16.16
C VAL A 101 7.47 23.00 -14.70
N PHE A 102 6.17 22.85 -14.50
CA PHE A 102 5.50 22.87 -13.22
C PHE A 102 5.04 21.46 -12.84
N SER A 103 5.28 21.08 -11.58
CA SER A 103 4.77 19.85 -10.98
C SER A 103 4.36 20.11 -9.53
N ASP A 104 3.35 19.44 -9.05
CA ASP A 104 2.95 19.51 -7.65
C ASP A 104 3.64 18.46 -6.76
N SER A 105 4.46 17.61 -7.36
CA SER A 105 5.25 16.59 -6.68
C SER A 105 6.62 17.10 -6.21
N LYS A 106 6.67 17.57 -4.96
CA LYS A 106 7.99 17.88 -4.33
C LYS A 106 8.95 16.69 -4.35
N PRO A 107 8.51 15.44 -4.02
CA PRO A 107 9.40 14.28 -4.06
C PRO A 107 10.04 14.04 -5.44
N ALA A 108 9.28 14.15 -6.53
CA ALA A 108 9.81 13.98 -7.88
C ALA A 108 10.86 15.04 -8.21
N LEU A 109 10.56 16.30 -7.92
CA LEU A 109 11.50 17.41 -8.13
C LEU A 109 12.74 17.31 -7.24
N GLN A 110 12.61 16.80 -6.01
CA GLN A 110 13.74 16.53 -5.12
C GLN A 110 14.64 15.43 -5.65
N CYS A 111 14.10 14.38 -6.27
CA CYS A 111 14.89 13.35 -6.94
C CYS A 111 15.81 13.96 -8.00
N MET A 112 15.30 14.86 -8.84
CA MET A 112 16.09 15.53 -9.87
C MET A 112 17.21 16.40 -9.30
N LYS A 113 16.98 17.04 -8.16
CA LYS A 113 17.98 17.86 -7.45
C LYS A 113 19.05 17.03 -6.74
N SER A 114 18.73 15.76 -6.38
CA SER A 114 19.54 14.91 -5.51
C SER A 114 20.06 13.66 -6.23
N VAL A 115 20.25 13.70 -7.54
CA VAL A 115 20.66 12.56 -8.39
C VAL A 115 21.89 11.80 -7.87
N LEU A 116 22.78 12.46 -7.15
CA LEU A 116 23.96 11.84 -6.58
C LEU A 116 23.69 11.05 -5.28
N ARG A 117 22.47 11.13 -4.73
CA ARG A 117 22.07 10.36 -3.55
C ARG A 117 21.33 9.11 -3.99
N ARG A 118 21.72 7.96 -3.44
CA ARG A 118 21.04 6.69 -3.71
C ARG A 118 19.57 6.78 -3.35
N GLY A 119 18.68 6.40 -4.27
CA GLY A 119 17.24 6.44 -4.10
C GLY A 119 16.52 5.34 -4.85
N CYS A 120 15.19 5.21 -4.64
CA CYS A 120 14.40 4.14 -5.24
C CYS A 120 14.13 4.28 -6.75
N HIS A 121 14.37 5.46 -7.32
CA HIS A 121 14.14 5.79 -8.73
C HIS A 121 15.40 6.27 -9.45
N GLU A 122 16.56 5.76 -9.06
CA GLU A 122 17.89 6.22 -9.55
C GLU A 122 17.99 6.22 -11.08
N GLN A 123 17.60 5.13 -11.74
CA GLN A 123 17.71 5.00 -13.19
C GLN A 123 16.80 6.00 -13.92
N LEU A 124 15.53 6.10 -13.54
CA LEU A 124 14.59 7.04 -14.16
C LEU A 124 15.04 8.49 -13.96
N THR A 125 15.49 8.82 -12.76
CA THR A 125 16.01 10.16 -12.44
C THR A 125 17.28 10.47 -13.24
N TYR A 126 18.17 9.50 -13.40
CA TYR A 126 19.36 9.65 -14.21
C TYR A 126 19.03 9.92 -15.68
N GLU A 127 18.07 9.17 -16.25
CA GLU A 127 17.59 9.38 -17.63
C GLU A 127 17.03 10.79 -17.81
N ILE A 128 16.24 11.29 -16.84
CA ILE A 128 15.69 12.65 -16.87
C ILE A 128 16.80 13.70 -16.86
N VAL A 129 17.81 13.56 -16.00
CA VAL A 129 18.92 14.52 -15.92
C VAL A 129 19.79 14.48 -17.16
N LYS A 130 20.03 13.30 -17.73
CA LYS A 130 20.75 13.15 -19.02
C LYS A 130 19.95 13.82 -20.14
N LEU A 131 18.64 13.63 -20.20
CA LEU A 131 17.79 14.26 -21.21
C LEU A 131 17.74 15.79 -21.03
N HIS A 132 17.66 16.29 -19.79
CA HIS A 132 17.74 17.72 -19.49
C HIS A 132 19.07 18.33 -19.99
N HIS A 133 20.19 17.64 -19.78
CA HIS A 133 21.47 18.07 -20.26
C HIS A 133 21.49 18.18 -21.81
N HIS A 134 20.99 17.15 -22.49
CA HIS A 134 20.84 17.15 -23.93
C HIS A 134 19.96 18.31 -24.44
N VAL A 135 18.85 18.57 -23.84
CA VAL A 135 17.93 19.68 -24.14
C VAL A 135 18.61 21.02 -23.95
N LYS A 136 19.44 21.19 -22.91
CA LYS A 136 20.22 22.39 -22.66
C LYS A 136 21.31 22.61 -23.72
N GLU A 137 22.02 21.56 -24.12
CA GLU A 137 22.99 21.62 -25.19
C GLU A 137 22.37 21.98 -26.55
N ALA A 138 21.11 21.56 -26.77
CA ALA A 138 20.34 21.96 -27.94
C ALA A 138 19.85 23.43 -27.91
N GLY A 139 20.22 24.20 -26.87
CA GLY A 139 19.94 25.63 -26.77
C GLY A 139 18.62 25.98 -26.09
N HIS A 140 17.95 25.03 -25.40
CA HIS A 140 16.76 25.31 -24.60
C HIS A 140 17.16 25.77 -23.19
N GLU A 141 16.37 26.68 -22.63
CA GLU A 141 16.40 27.03 -21.21
C GLU A 141 15.20 26.36 -20.52
N VAL A 142 15.45 25.51 -19.52
CA VAL A 142 14.36 24.76 -18.79
C VAL A 142 14.48 24.99 -17.32
N ASN A 143 13.45 25.56 -16.72
CA ASN A 143 13.28 25.77 -15.29
C ASN A 143 12.21 24.85 -14.73
N PHE A 144 12.50 24.16 -13.63
CA PHE A 144 11.52 23.32 -12.91
C PHE A 144 11.04 24.05 -11.66
N GLN A 145 9.73 24.13 -11.51
CA GLN A 145 9.11 24.85 -10.40
C GLN A 145 8.01 23.98 -9.74
N TRP A 146 8.10 23.86 -8.43
CA TRP A 146 7.03 23.26 -7.66
C TRP A 146 5.83 24.21 -7.54
N LEU A 147 4.62 23.68 -7.73
CA LEU A 147 3.35 24.33 -7.41
C LEU A 147 2.55 23.52 -6.39
N PRO A 148 1.71 24.14 -5.55
CA PRO A 148 0.82 23.41 -4.65
C PRO A 148 -0.32 22.78 -5.45
N GLY A 149 -0.52 21.47 -5.31
CA GLY A 149 -1.65 20.76 -5.94
C GLY A 149 -3.00 21.17 -5.34
N HIS A 150 -4.06 21.05 -6.16
CA HIS A 150 -5.45 21.27 -5.76
C HIS A 150 -5.76 22.66 -5.19
N CYS A 151 -5.15 23.69 -5.70
CA CYS A 151 -5.42 25.08 -5.32
C CYS A 151 -6.09 25.91 -6.45
N GLY A 152 -6.57 25.28 -7.50
CA GLY A 152 -7.33 25.92 -8.58
C GLY A 152 -6.45 26.62 -9.62
N ILE A 153 -5.26 26.12 -9.90
CA ILE A 153 -4.42 26.56 -11.03
C ILE A 153 -4.83 25.73 -12.23
N SER A 154 -5.45 26.36 -13.23
CA SER A 154 -6.10 25.66 -14.37
C SER A 154 -5.16 24.72 -15.11
N GLY A 155 -3.90 25.09 -15.34
CA GLY A 155 -2.93 24.22 -16.00
C GLY A 155 -2.59 22.97 -15.19
N ASN A 156 -2.46 23.11 -13.86
CA ASN A 156 -2.22 21.98 -12.97
C ASN A 156 -3.44 21.06 -12.84
N ASP A 157 -4.65 21.66 -12.73
CA ASP A 157 -5.90 20.89 -12.67
C ASP A 157 -6.14 20.13 -13.99
N SER A 158 -5.75 20.71 -15.13
CA SER A 158 -5.79 20.05 -16.44
C SER A 158 -4.81 18.89 -16.52
N ALA A 159 -3.60 19.03 -15.96
CA ALA A 159 -2.59 17.96 -15.91
C ALA A 159 -3.05 16.78 -15.03
N ASP A 160 -3.64 17.04 -13.83
CA ASP A 160 -4.22 16.03 -12.95
C ASP A 160 -5.34 15.24 -13.67
N ASN A 161 -6.27 15.94 -14.33
CA ASN A 161 -7.33 15.27 -15.09
C ASN A 161 -6.78 14.45 -16.27
N ALA A 162 -5.79 14.97 -17.00
CA ALA A 162 -5.16 14.26 -18.10
C ALA A 162 -4.36 13.04 -17.61
N ALA A 163 -3.66 13.13 -16.46
CA ALA A 163 -2.94 12.03 -15.87
C ALA A 163 -3.88 10.88 -15.47
N ARG A 164 -5.05 11.18 -14.90
CA ARG A 164 -6.09 10.16 -14.64
C ARG A 164 -6.62 9.53 -15.91
N SER A 165 -6.85 10.34 -16.95
CA SER A 165 -7.34 9.85 -18.25
C SER A 165 -6.30 9.02 -18.99
N SER A 166 -5.01 9.17 -18.69
CA SER A 166 -3.93 8.41 -19.33
C SER A 166 -4.02 6.89 -19.11
N HIS A 167 -4.76 6.47 -18.08
CA HIS A 167 -5.01 5.04 -17.81
C HIS A 167 -5.78 4.32 -18.93
N GLN A 168 -6.50 5.06 -19.78
CA GLN A 168 -7.28 4.54 -20.89
C GLN A 168 -6.48 4.45 -22.21
N GLU A 169 -5.25 4.98 -22.24
CA GLU A 169 -4.41 4.93 -23.44
C GLU A 169 -4.06 3.48 -23.80
N GLU A 170 -4.06 3.17 -25.09
CA GLU A 170 -3.71 1.83 -25.58
C GLU A 170 -2.23 1.55 -25.49
N ARG A 171 -1.40 2.53 -25.85
CA ARG A 171 0.05 2.39 -25.86
C ARG A 171 0.65 2.71 -24.51
N SER A 172 1.51 1.82 -24.04
CA SER A 172 2.26 2.03 -22.80
C SER A 172 3.66 2.58 -23.09
N PHE A 173 4.08 3.51 -22.26
CA PHE A 173 5.38 4.13 -22.27
C PHE A 173 6.34 3.38 -21.34
N PRO A 174 7.49 2.92 -21.82
CA PRO A 174 8.42 2.15 -21.01
C PRO A 174 9.12 3.04 -19.98
N ILE A 175 9.11 2.59 -18.74
CA ILE A 175 9.91 3.17 -17.65
C ILE A 175 10.79 2.09 -17.03
N PRO A 176 11.96 2.45 -16.48
CA PRO A 176 12.81 1.52 -15.76
C PRO A 176 12.11 0.93 -14.54
N LEU A 177 12.23 -0.39 -14.36
CA LEU A 177 11.68 -1.09 -13.21
C LEU A 177 12.53 -0.81 -11.96
N SER A 178 12.00 -0.06 -11.01
CA SER A 178 12.68 0.18 -9.74
C SER A 178 12.72 -1.07 -8.86
N ARG A 179 13.67 -1.13 -7.91
CA ARG A 179 13.71 -2.20 -6.89
C ARG A 179 12.40 -2.31 -6.11
N THR A 180 11.80 -1.17 -5.79
CA THR A 180 10.52 -1.11 -5.05
C THR A 180 9.38 -1.69 -5.87
N ASP A 181 9.33 -1.38 -7.16
CA ASP A 181 8.29 -1.89 -8.06
C ASP A 181 8.49 -3.39 -8.33
N ALA A 182 9.72 -3.84 -8.57
CA ALA A 182 10.06 -5.25 -8.70
C ALA A 182 9.64 -6.04 -7.44
N ALA A 183 10.00 -5.56 -6.26
CA ALA A 183 9.62 -6.20 -5.00
C ALA A 183 8.09 -6.22 -4.78
N ARG A 184 7.37 -5.20 -5.26
CA ARG A 184 5.90 -5.16 -5.22
C ARG A 184 5.30 -6.20 -6.16
N GLN A 185 5.78 -6.26 -7.41
CA GLN A 185 5.31 -7.23 -8.40
C GLN A 185 5.58 -8.67 -7.97
N LEU A 186 6.77 -8.95 -7.45
CA LEU A 186 7.12 -10.27 -6.91
C LEU A 186 6.24 -10.67 -5.74
N ARG A 187 5.98 -9.75 -4.80
CA ARG A 187 5.06 -10.02 -3.68
C ARG A 187 3.64 -10.30 -4.15
N HIS A 188 3.16 -9.54 -5.14
CA HIS A 188 1.83 -9.75 -5.70
C HIS A 188 1.73 -11.10 -6.43
N LEU A 189 2.74 -11.45 -7.22
CA LEU A 189 2.81 -12.75 -7.89
C LEU A 189 2.89 -13.90 -6.87
N ALA A 190 3.78 -13.81 -5.89
CA ALA A 190 3.91 -14.81 -4.84
C ALA A 190 2.59 -15.01 -4.08
N ARG A 191 1.90 -13.91 -3.72
CA ARG A 191 0.57 -14.00 -3.07
C ARG A 191 -0.45 -14.70 -3.97
N ARG A 192 -0.48 -14.39 -5.26
CA ARG A 192 -1.38 -15.08 -6.22
C ARG A 192 -1.11 -16.58 -6.26
N LEU A 193 0.16 -16.96 -6.42
CA LEU A 193 0.56 -18.38 -6.48
C LEU A 193 0.23 -19.09 -5.17
N CYS A 194 0.52 -18.48 -4.03
CA CYS A 194 0.15 -19.01 -2.71
C CYS A 194 -1.36 -19.20 -2.58
N LEU A 195 -2.19 -18.25 -3.05
CA LEU A 195 -3.64 -18.38 -2.99
C LEU A 195 -4.18 -19.45 -3.95
N LEU A 196 -3.58 -19.64 -5.11
CA LEU A 196 -3.94 -20.73 -6.01
C LEU A 196 -3.69 -22.09 -5.36
N GLU A 197 -2.51 -22.31 -4.79
CA GLU A 197 -2.17 -23.53 -4.06
C GLU A 197 -3.06 -23.71 -2.81
N TRP A 198 -3.26 -22.63 -2.05
CA TRP A 198 -4.11 -22.61 -0.86
C TRP A 198 -5.54 -23.05 -1.11
N ASN A 199 -6.08 -22.76 -2.29
CA ASN A 199 -7.44 -23.10 -2.69
C ASN A 199 -7.56 -24.45 -3.42
N THR A 200 -6.53 -25.30 -3.41
CA THR A 200 -6.62 -26.65 -3.95
C THR A 200 -7.56 -27.55 -3.12
N PRO A 201 -8.17 -28.58 -3.73
CA PRO A 201 -9.06 -29.50 -3.02
C PRO A 201 -8.41 -30.12 -1.77
N ASN A 202 -7.13 -30.44 -1.82
CA ASN A 202 -6.39 -31.06 -0.72
C ASN A 202 -6.25 -30.16 0.51
N ILE A 203 -6.33 -28.84 0.34
CA ILE A 203 -6.16 -27.87 1.45
C ILE A 203 -7.51 -27.33 1.91
N ARG A 204 -8.49 -27.18 1.02
CA ARG A 204 -9.79 -26.55 1.31
C ARG A 204 -10.55 -27.19 2.48
N HIS A 205 -10.43 -28.47 2.70
CA HIS A 205 -11.12 -29.17 3.80
C HIS A 205 -10.39 -29.08 5.13
N THR A 206 -9.18 -28.53 5.16
CA THR A 206 -8.43 -28.37 6.40
C THR A 206 -9.03 -27.27 7.31
N ARG A 207 -8.93 -27.47 8.62
CA ARG A 207 -9.34 -26.45 9.60
C ARG A 207 -8.71 -25.09 9.32
N LEU A 208 -7.43 -25.08 9.02
CA LEU A 208 -6.70 -23.83 8.77
C LEU A 208 -7.27 -23.06 7.57
N HIS A 209 -7.65 -23.74 6.49
CA HIS A 209 -8.30 -23.10 5.35
C HIS A 209 -9.68 -22.54 5.73
N GLN A 210 -10.49 -23.30 6.51
CA GLN A 210 -11.83 -22.87 6.92
C GLN A 210 -11.81 -21.56 7.73
N ILE A 211 -10.82 -21.38 8.60
CA ILE A 211 -10.68 -20.16 9.42
C ILE A 211 -9.88 -19.05 8.74
N ASN A 212 -9.19 -19.34 7.64
CA ASN A 212 -8.27 -18.42 6.94
C ASN A 212 -8.34 -18.57 5.41
N PRO A 213 -9.51 -18.48 4.78
CA PRO A 213 -9.65 -18.72 3.34
C PRO A 213 -8.84 -17.76 2.47
N GLN A 214 -8.55 -16.56 2.97
CA GLN A 214 -7.80 -15.51 2.27
C GLN A 214 -6.29 -15.47 2.61
N LEU A 215 -5.79 -16.43 3.39
CA LEU A 215 -4.39 -16.50 3.83
C LEU A 215 -3.92 -15.21 4.54
N GLU A 216 -4.79 -14.61 5.35
CA GLU A 216 -4.55 -13.33 6.06
C GLU A 216 -4.29 -13.49 7.55
N LEU A 217 -4.58 -14.67 8.12
CA LEU A 217 -4.42 -14.95 9.53
C LEU A 217 -2.95 -14.85 9.95
N ARG A 218 -2.70 -14.05 10.97
CA ARG A 218 -1.37 -13.89 11.58
C ARG A 218 -1.50 -13.74 13.08
N PRO A 219 -0.56 -14.29 13.87
CA PRO A 219 -0.53 -14.00 15.29
C PRO A 219 -0.38 -12.49 15.52
N PRO A 220 -1.20 -11.88 16.38
CA PRO A 220 -1.02 -10.48 16.73
C PRO A 220 0.36 -10.21 17.32
N SER A 221 0.93 -9.04 17.00
CA SER A 221 2.18 -8.59 17.61
C SER A 221 2.02 -8.37 19.12
N GLY A 222 3.08 -8.62 19.89
CA GLY A 222 3.10 -8.40 21.34
C GLY A 222 2.59 -9.58 22.19
N LEU A 223 2.27 -10.72 21.59
CA LEU A 223 2.00 -11.96 22.33
C LEU A 223 3.29 -12.58 22.86
N ARG A 224 3.21 -13.21 24.03
CA ARG A 224 4.30 -14.05 24.52
C ARG A 224 4.48 -15.26 23.59
N ARG A 225 5.69 -15.77 23.46
CA ARG A 225 6.01 -16.91 22.58
C ARG A 225 5.09 -18.11 22.80
N ARG A 226 4.81 -18.45 24.07
CA ARG A 226 3.89 -19.57 24.42
C ARG A 226 2.47 -19.32 23.91
N GLU A 227 1.95 -18.10 24.06
CA GLU A 227 0.62 -17.71 23.61
C GLU A 227 0.50 -17.76 22.09
N ALA A 228 1.50 -17.25 21.38
CA ALA A 228 1.56 -17.34 19.93
C ALA A 228 1.61 -18.80 19.44
N SER A 229 2.43 -19.65 20.10
CA SER A 229 2.50 -21.08 19.78
C SER A 229 1.19 -21.79 20.03
N LEU A 230 0.51 -21.49 21.14
CA LEU A 230 -0.80 -22.06 21.45
C LEU A 230 -1.86 -21.68 20.42
N LEU A 231 -1.92 -20.41 20.01
CA LEU A 231 -2.80 -19.97 18.93
C LEU A 231 -2.51 -20.72 17.62
N CYS A 232 -1.25 -20.86 17.25
CA CYS A 232 -0.88 -21.63 16.05
C CYS A 232 -1.33 -23.08 16.13
N ARG A 233 -1.18 -23.73 17.30
CA ARG A 233 -1.66 -25.12 17.49
C ARG A 233 -3.17 -25.22 17.37
N LEU A 234 -3.92 -24.27 17.93
CA LEU A 234 -5.37 -24.20 17.80
C LEU A 234 -5.80 -24.02 16.34
N TRP A 235 -5.13 -23.13 15.60
CA TRP A 235 -5.40 -22.92 14.17
C TRP A 235 -5.10 -24.13 13.31
N LEU A 236 -4.00 -24.82 13.58
CA LEU A 236 -3.60 -26.03 12.86
C LEU A 236 -4.40 -27.28 13.27
N GLY A 237 -5.12 -27.23 14.39
CA GLY A 237 -5.83 -28.40 14.91
C GLY A 237 -4.93 -29.41 15.65
N VAL A 238 -3.71 -29.00 16.04
CA VAL A 238 -2.69 -29.85 16.67
C VAL A 238 -2.46 -29.46 18.15
N ALA A 239 -3.42 -28.80 18.77
CA ALA A 239 -3.40 -28.53 20.21
C ALA A 239 -3.54 -29.86 20.97
N PHE A 240 -2.84 -30.01 22.10
CA PHE A 240 -2.77 -31.24 22.89
C PHE A 240 -4.09 -31.56 23.62
N THR A 241 -5.19 -31.65 22.87
CA THR A 241 -6.44 -32.22 23.31
C THR A 241 -6.30 -33.74 23.43
N LYS A 242 -7.21 -34.40 24.16
CA LYS A 242 -7.16 -35.86 24.22
C LYS A 242 -7.37 -36.51 22.87
N ALA A 243 -8.25 -35.96 22.03
CA ALA A 243 -8.44 -36.44 20.65
C ALA A 243 -7.11 -36.41 19.88
N TYR A 244 -6.38 -35.29 19.93
CA TYR A 244 -5.10 -35.17 19.22
C TYR A 244 -4.01 -36.05 19.84
N THR A 245 -3.90 -36.11 21.18
CA THR A 245 -2.89 -36.94 21.85
C THR A 245 -3.14 -38.44 21.65
N THR A 246 -4.37 -38.86 21.53
CA THR A 246 -4.73 -40.25 21.15
C THR A 246 -4.36 -40.52 19.70
N LEU A 247 -4.63 -39.58 18.79
CA LEU A 247 -4.27 -39.69 17.38
C LEU A 247 -2.78 -39.91 17.17
N ILE A 248 -1.94 -39.24 17.98
CA ILE A 248 -0.47 -39.37 17.90
C ILE A 248 0.10 -40.45 18.84
N GLY A 249 -0.72 -41.26 19.48
CA GLY A 249 -0.30 -42.39 20.32
C GLY A 249 0.28 -42.03 21.68
N VAL A 250 -0.02 -40.83 22.22
CA VAL A 250 0.44 -40.37 23.54
C VAL A 250 -0.52 -40.77 24.66
N THR A 251 -1.81 -40.87 24.35
CA THR A 251 -2.85 -41.28 25.30
C THR A 251 -3.74 -42.37 24.70
N ASP A 252 -4.32 -43.20 25.53
CA ASP A 252 -5.18 -44.35 25.11
C ASP A 252 -6.66 -43.96 24.88
N SER A 253 -7.08 -42.79 25.33
CA SER A 253 -8.47 -42.37 25.25
C SER A 253 -8.63 -40.91 24.84
N ALA A 254 -9.44 -40.69 23.82
CA ALA A 254 -9.87 -39.38 23.35
C ALA A 254 -11.01 -38.76 24.20
N THR A 255 -11.54 -39.47 25.19
CA THR A 255 -12.80 -39.11 25.87
C THR A 255 -12.58 -38.11 26.99
N CYS A 256 -13.41 -37.07 27.04
CA CYS A 256 -13.50 -36.13 28.16
C CYS A 256 -14.06 -36.81 29.40
N GLN A 257 -13.33 -36.79 30.51
CA GLN A 257 -13.73 -37.45 31.75
C GLN A 257 -15.01 -36.87 32.42
N VAL A 258 -15.36 -35.61 32.06
CA VAL A 258 -16.53 -34.94 32.62
C VAL A 258 -17.77 -35.11 31.76
N CYS A 259 -17.61 -35.03 30.43
CA CYS A 259 -18.74 -35.02 29.50
C CYS A 259 -18.99 -36.39 28.84
N GLY A 260 -18.01 -37.32 28.86
CA GLY A 260 -18.13 -38.62 28.20
C GLY A 260 -18.03 -38.56 26.67
N THR A 261 -17.81 -37.38 26.09
CA THR A 261 -17.68 -37.17 24.65
C THR A 261 -16.25 -36.98 24.25
N GLU A 262 -15.93 -37.00 22.94
CA GLU A 262 -14.59 -36.75 22.43
C GLU A 262 -14.09 -35.37 22.86
N GLU A 263 -12.85 -35.30 23.35
CA GLU A 263 -12.23 -34.07 23.81
C GLU A 263 -11.34 -33.47 22.70
N ASP A 264 -11.98 -32.86 21.76
CA ASP A 264 -11.32 -32.06 20.70
C ASP A 264 -11.29 -30.56 21.04
N ILE A 265 -10.81 -29.73 20.13
CA ILE A 265 -10.75 -28.27 20.29
C ILE A 265 -12.15 -27.67 20.41
N ASP A 266 -13.10 -28.14 19.61
CA ASP A 266 -14.47 -27.63 19.61
C ASP A 266 -15.16 -27.93 20.94
N HIS A 267 -15.06 -29.17 21.44
CA HIS A 267 -15.57 -29.57 22.74
C HIS A 267 -14.99 -28.67 23.86
N LEU A 268 -13.68 -28.49 23.91
CA LEU A 268 -13.05 -27.72 24.99
C LEU A 268 -13.45 -26.25 24.99
N LEU A 269 -13.45 -25.61 23.80
CA LEU A 269 -13.75 -24.19 23.68
C LEU A 269 -15.27 -23.90 23.77
N CYS A 270 -16.11 -24.77 23.21
CA CYS A 270 -17.53 -24.46 23.00
C CYS A 270 -18.49 -25.29 23.82
N HIS A 271 -18.16 -26.53 24.22
CA HIS A 271 -19.17 -27.50 24.73
C HIS A 271 -18.87 -28.07 26.11
N CYS A 272 -17.62 -28.19 26.54
CA CYS A 272 -17.27 -28.84 27.80
C CYS A 272 -17.96 -28.21 29.00
N THR A 273 -18.73 -29.01 29.75
CA THR A 273 -19.51 -28.54 30.92
C THR A 273 -18.64 -28.04 32.06
N ARG A 274 -17.39 -28.54 32.14
CA ARG A 274 -16.39 -28.08 33.13
C ARG A 274 -16.12 -26.58 33.05
N TYR A 275 -16.18 -25.97 31.88
CA TYR A 275 -15.79 -24.59 31.64
C TYR A 275 -16.99 -23.66 31.35
N THR A 276 -18.18 -24.01 31.80
CA THR A 276 -19.40 -23.26 31.49
C THR A 276 -19.35 -21.82 31.99
N SER A 277 -18.81 -21.57 33.17
CA SER A 277 -18.74 -20.22 33.75
C SER A 277 -17.76 -19.34 33.04
N GLU A 278 -16.57 -19.86 32.73
CA GLU A 278 -15.50 -19.15 32.00
C GLU A 278 -15.92 -18.88 30.56
N ARG A 279 -16.62 -19.81 29.94
CA ARG A 279 -17.16 -19.66 28.59
C ARG A 279 -18.24 -18.57 28.53
N ARG A 280 -19.06 -18.41 29.56
CA ARG A 280 -20.03 -17.31 29.65
C ARG A 280 -19.28 -15.96 29.61
N LYS A 281 -18.22 -15.81 30.40
CA LYS A 281 -17.37 -14.60 30.40
C LYS A 281 -16.72 -14.35 29.05
N LEU A 282 -16.25 -15.39 28.35
CA LEU A 282 -15.72 -15.31 26.99
C LEU A 282 -16.79 -14.82 26.01
N SER A 283 -18.00 -15.41 26.07
CA SER A 283 -19.10 -15.00 25.21
C SER A 283 -19.49 -13.53 25.43
N ASP A 284 -19.59 -13.08 26.68
CA ASP A 284 -19.93 -11.70 27.01
C ASP A 284 -18.85 -10.70 26.53
N ALA A 285 -17.58 -11.08 26.60
CA ALA A 285 -16.48 -10.28 26.08
C ALA A 285 -16.51 -10.17 24.55
N LEU A 286 -16.95 -11.22 23.86
CA LEU A 286 -17.00 -11.27 22.40
C LEU A 286 -18.27 -10.67 21.81
N ARG A 287 -19.42 -10.66 22.50
CA ARG A 287 -20.68 -10.07 22.03
C ARG A 287 -20.55 -8.62 21.55
N ARG A 288 -19.62 -7.87 22.14
CA ARG A 288 -19.31 -6.47 21.72
C ARG A 288 -18.54 -6.38 20.41
N LEU A 289 -18.01 -7.48 19.92
CA LEU A 289 -17.23 -7.57 18.69
C LEU A 289 -17.98 -8.30 17.58
N ASP A 290 -18.80 -9.29 17.97
CA ASP A 290 -19.49 -10.23 17.11
C ASP A 290 -20.68 -10.81 17.89
N ASP A 291 -21.87 -10.71 17.36
CA ASP A 291 -23.14 -11.16 17.96
C ASP A 291 -23.49 -12.61 17.57
N ARG A 292 -22.68 -13.25 16.72
CA ARG A 292 -22.86 -14.65 16.34
C ARG A 292 -22.74 -15.57 17.57
N PRO A 293 -23.41 -16.75 17.55
CA PRO A 293 -23.21 -17.78 18.56
C PRO A 293 -21.73 -18.17 18.68
N LEU A 294 -21.34 -18.60 19.89
CA LEU A 294 -20.00 -19.06 20.17
C LEU A 294 -19.75 -20.42 19.50
N TYR A 295 -18.88 -20.48 18.52
CA TYR A 295 -18.38 -21.71 17.90
C TYR A 295 -16.91 -21.54 17.51
N VAL A 296 -16.22 -22.65 17.31
CA VAL A 296 -14.76 -22.66 17.16
C VAL A 296 -14.25 -21.82 15.98
N GLN A 297 -14.97 -21.83 14.87
CA GLN A 297 -14.58 -21.04 13.70
C GLN A 297 -14.63 -19.54 14.01
N MET A 298 -15.69 -19.04 14.64
CA MET A 298 -15.82 -17.64 15.04
C MET A 298 -14.72 -17.21 16.02
N LEU A 299 -14.30 -18.10 16.91
CA LEU A 299 -13.21 -17.84 17.86
C LEU A 299 -11.85 -17.72 17.19
N LEU A 300 -11.60 -18.51 16.15
CA LEU A 300 -10.27 -18.70 15.54
C LEU A 300 -10.11 -18.00 14.19
N GLU A 301 -11.20 -17.56 13.54
CA GLU A 301 -11.15 -16.94 12.21
C GLU A 301 -10.41 -15.59 12.19
N HIS A 302 -9.95 -15.22 11.00
CA HIS A 302 -9.36 -13.91 10.75
C HIS A 302 -10.41 -12.80 10.94
N ARG A 303 -10.03 -11.74 11.65
CA ARG A 303 -10.81 -10.50 11.80
C ARG A 303 -10.13 -9.35 11.08
N PRO A 304 -10.79 -8.70 10.11
CA PRO A 304 -10.16 -7.67 9.26
C PRO A 304 -9.66 -6.44 10.03
N ARG A 305 -10.36 -6.07 11.12
CA ARG A 305 -9.96 -4.93 11.95
C ARG A 305 -8.97 -5.38 13.02
N LEU A 306 -7.75 -4.84 13.00
CA LEU A 306 -6.68 -5.18 13.95
C LEU A 306 -7.12 -5.03 15.41
N SER A 307 -7.87 -3.98 15.75
CA SER A 307 -8.38 -3.76 17.12
C SER A 307 -9.35 -4.86 17.55
N SER A 308 -10.22 -5.34 16.66
CA SER A 308 -11.15 -6.45 16.93
C SER A 308 -10.42 -7.79 17.02
N ALA A 309 -9.42 -8.02 16.16
CA ALA A 309 -8.56 -9.20 16.21
C ALA A 309 -7.80 -9.29 17.55
N LEU A 310 -7.18 -8.20 17.99
CA LEU A 310 -6.48 -8.14 19.28
C LEU A 310 -7.41 -8.38 20.47
N LYS A 311 -8.61 -7.79 20.48
CA LYS A 311 -9.61 -7.99 21.55
C LYS A 311 -10.10 -9.44 21.57
N GLY A 312 -10.40 -10.03 20.40
CA GLY A 312 -10.84 -11.43 20.30
C GLY A 312 -9.78 -12.40 20.81
N VAL A 313 -8.53 -12.24 20.37
CA VAL A 313 -7.41 -13.07 20.84
C VAL A 313 -7.16 -12.90 22.33
N LYS A 314 -7.22 -11.68 22.89
CA LYS A 314 -7.08 -11.45 24.33
C LYS A 314 -8.18 -12.12 25.13
N ALA A 315 -9.44 -12.08 24.67
CA ALA A 315 -10.56 -12.75 25.32
C ALA A 315 -10.36 -14.28 25.33
N LEU A 316 -9.97 -14.86 24.18
CA LEU A 316 -9.66 -16.29 24.08
C LEU A 316 -8.48 -16.69 24.99
N LEU A 317 -7.40 -15.95 25.01
CA LEU A 317 -6.26 -16.22 25.89
C LEU A 317 -6.62 -16.07 27.37
N CYS A 318 -7.48 -15.14 27.72
CA CYS A 318 -8.01 -15.01 29.09
C CYS A 318 -8.79 -16.27 29.49
N PHE A 319 -9.68 -16.75 28.65
CA PHE A 319 -10.39 -18.02 28.86
C PHE A 319 -9.42 -19.20 29.04
N LEU A 320 -8.46 -19.35 28.15
CA LEU A 320 -7.47 -20.44 28.21
C LEU A 320 -6.63 -20.42 29.49
N ARG A 321 -6.29 -19.23 30.00
CA ARG A 321 -5.56 -19.07 31.27
C ARG A 321 -6.45 -19.39 32.47
N THR A 322 -7.67 -18.86 32.53
CA THR A 322 -8.59 -19.06 33.67
C THR A 322 -9.06 -20.50 33.80
N THR A 323 -9.10 -21.25 32.70
CA THR A 323 -9.42 -22.68 32.66
C THR A 323 -8.23 -23.61 32.87
N GLY A 324 -6.99 -23.08 32.92
CA GLY A 324 -5.76 -23.88 32.94
C GLY A 324 -5.42 -24.54 31.59
N LEU A 325 -6.24 -24.33 30.55
CA LEU A 325 -6.00 -24.90 29.22
C LEU A 325 -4.75 -24.35 28.54
N CYS A 326 -4.30 -23.16 28.91
CA CYS A 326 -3.09 -22.54 28.38
C CYS A 326 -1.81 -23.35 28.64
N GLU A 327 -1.76 -24.07 29.75
CA GLU A 327 -0.60 -24.90 30.12
C GLU A 327 -0.70 -26.34 29.57
N ARG A 328 -1.93 -26.78 29.29
CA ARG A 328 -2.20 -28.14 28.81
C ARG A 328 -2.12 -28.28 27.29
N LEU A 329 -2.64 -27.29 26.53
CA LEU A 329 -2.73 -27.32 25.07
C LEU A 329 -1.48 -26.75 24.40
#